data_52c954e692a5c4cb6cab0db9938b68b1
#
_entry.id   52c954e692a5c4cb6cab0db9938b68b1
#
_cell.length_a   1.000
_cell.length_b   1.000
_cell.length_c   1.000
_cell.angle_alpha   90.00
_cell.angle_beta   90.00
_cell.angle_gamma   90.00
#
_symmetry.space_group_name_H-M   'P 1'
#
loop_
_entity.id
_entity.type
_entity.pdbx_description
1 polymer ?
#
loop_
_entity_poly.entity_id
_entity_poly.type
_entity_poly.pdbx_seq_one_letter_code
_entity_poly.pdbx_strand_id
1 'polypeptide(L)'
;IKTLPGRFAIGHNRYSTTGGTTLRNIQPFFADTNAGGIGVSHNGNLTNAIKLRKKMVEEGSIFYTTSDTETIVKLIARSKRSKTVARVIDALFQIQGGYALVVLTQNILIGARDPFGIRPLVIGKLKSSYVLASETCALDIIGAKYIRDVENGEIICIENGKLESIKPFPQKKIRPCVFEYIYFSRPDSILGGKTAYEYRKNFGAELAKEEKIEADLVVPVPDSCLLYTSDAADEEDSV
;
A
#
# COMPACT_ATOMS: atom_id res chain seq x y z
N ILE A 1 6.70 -20.13 7.37
CA ILE A 1 6.68 -19.98 5.89
C ILE A 1 7.03 -21.30 5.21
N LYS A 2 8.09 -22.03 5.66
CA LYS A 2 8.50 -23.31 5.06
C LYS A 2 7.41 -24.40 5.08
N THR A 3 6.38 -24.25 5.91
CA THR A 3 5.28 -25.21 6.10
C THR A 3 3.98 -24.81 5.40
N LEU A 4 3.95 -23.69 4.69
CA LEU A 4 2.76 -23.23 3.98
C LEU A 4 2.77 -23.77 2.54
N PRO A 5 1.99 -24.81 2.23
CA PRO A 5 1.86 -25.30 0.86
C PRO A 5 0.93 -24.35 0.09
N GLY A 6 1.37 -23.90 -1.07
CA GLY A 6 0.53 -23.05 -1.92
C GLY A 6 1.28 -22.48 -3.11
N ARG A 7 0.51 -22.06 -4.13
CA ARG A 7 1.05 -21.41 -5.33
C ARG A 7 1.03 -19.89 -5.23
N PHE A 8 0.23 -19.34 -4.31
CA PHE A 8 0.08 -17.91 -4.06
C PHE A 8 0.24 -17.63 -2.57
N ALA A 9 0.78 -16.49 -2.25
CA ALA A 9 0.87 -16.00 -0.88
C ALA A 9 0.66 -14.49 -0.86
N ILE A 10 0.08 -13.99 0.22
CA ILE A 10 0.05 -12.57 0.57
C ILE A 10 0.63 -12.40 1.96
N GLY A 11 1.25 -11.27 2.21
CA GLY A 11 1.82 -10.89 3.49
C GLY A 11 1.55 -9.43 3.81
N HIS A 12 1.69 -9.07 5.08
CA HIS A 12 1.53 -7.71 5.55
C HIS A 12 2.42 -7.42 6.74
N ASN A 13 3.19 -6.35 6.66
CA ASN A 13 3.88 -5.76 7.79
C ASN A 13 3.05 -4.60 8.31
N ARG A 14 2.57 -4.72 9.56
CA ARG A 14 1.67 -3.72 10.11
C ARG A 14 2.43 -2.55 10.73
N TYR A 15 2.22 -1.36 10.19
CA TYR A 15 2.42 -0.10 10.88
C TYR A 15 1.05 0.40 11.37
N SER A 16 0.90 0.58 12.68
CA SER A 16 -0.42 0.85 13.30
C SER A 16 -0.86 2.29 13.04
N THR A 17 -1.76 2.51 12.09
CA THR A 17 -2.38 3.82 11.79
C THR A 17 -3.82 3.89 12.26
N THR A 18 -4.63 2.88 11.95
CA THR A 18 -6.05 2.80 12.33
C THR A 18 -6.32 1.49 13.06
N GLY A 19 -7.05 1.57 14.17
CA GLY A 19 -7.34 0.43 15.05
C GLY A 19 -6.21 0.15 16.05
N GLY A 20 -6.55 -0.38 17.22
CA GLY A 20 -5.61 -0.68 18.31
C GLY A 20 -4.56 -1.73 17.92
N THR A 21 -3.43 -1.75 18.63
CA THR A 21 -2.38 -2.75 18.47
C THR A 21 -2.79 -4.05 19.19
N THR A 22 -3.69 -4.80 18.56
CA THR A 22 -4.20 -6.08 19.06
C THR A 22 -4.03 -7.17 18.02
N LEU A 23 -3.93 -8.42 18.46
CA LEU A 23 -3.83 -9.58 17.57
C LEU A 23 -4.99 -9.66 16.56
N ARG A 24 -6.17 -9.20 16.94
CA ARG A 24 -7.36 -9.18 16.07
C ARG A 24 -7.23 -8.28 14.84
N ASN A 25 -6.31 -7.30 14.89
CA ASN A 25 -6.07 -6.35 13.81
C ASN A 25 -4.89 -6.76 12.90
N ILE A 26 -4.29 -7.93 13.12
CA ILE A 26 -3.22 -8.45 12.26
C ILE A 26 -3.80 -8.79 10.88
N GLN A 27 -3.06 -8.41 9.85
CA GLN A 27 -3.37 -8.73 8.47
C GLN A 27 -2.35 -9.78 7.94
N PRO A 28 -2.69 -10.56 6.91
CA PRO A 28 -3.92 -10.53 6.09
C PRO A 28 -5.19 -10.96 6.85
N PHE A 29 -6.32 -10.28 6.60
CA PHE A 29 -7.60 -10.79 7.07
C PHE A 29 -8.09 -11.93 6.17
N PHE A 30 -8.53 -13.01 6.78
CA PHE A 30 -9.14 -14.14 6.09
C PHE A 30 -10.64 -14.20 6.39
N ALA A 31 -11.43 -14.53 5.39
CA ALA A 31 -12.85 -14.82 5.54
C ALA A 31 -13.30 -15.87 4.55
N ASP A 32 -14.13 -16.80 5.02
CA ASP A 32 -14.89 -17.68 4.15
C ASP A 32 -16.17 -16.99 3.68
N THR A 33 -16.40 -17.02 2.40
CA THR A 33 -17.57 -16.42 1.75
C THR A 33 -18.28 -17.44 0.89
N ASN A 34 -19.49 -17.11 0.45
CA ASN A 34 -20.22 -17.96 -0.51
C ASN A 34 -19.53 -18.08 -1.90
N ALA A 35 -18.46 -17.32 -2.13
CA ALA A 35 -17.59 -17.40 -3.31
C ALA A 35 -16.25 -18.07 -3.02
N GLY A 36 -16.10 -18.68 -1.85
CA GLY A 36 -14.87 -19.30 -1.34
C GLY A 36 -14.10 -18.40 -0.38
N GLY A 37 -12.96 -18.90 0.06
CA GLY A 37 -12.06 -18.18 0.97
C GLY A 37 -11.40 -16.99 0.29
N ILE A 38 -11.30 -15.88 1.01
CA ILE A 38 -10.57 -14.68 0.59
C ILE A 38 -9.60 -14.23 1.68
N GLY A 39 -8.39 -13.85 1.28
CA GLY A 39 -7.42 -13.15 2.14
C GLY A 39 -7.24 -11.71 1.65
N VAL A 40 -7.18 -10.74 2.56
CA VAL A 40 -7.04 -9.31 2.21
C VAL A 40 -5.95 -8.66 3.03
N SER A 41 -5.02 -7.99 2.35
CA SER A 41 -4.05 -7.08 2.96
C SER A 41 -4.29 -5.66 2.44
N HIS A 42 -4.25 -4.69 3.35
CA HIS A 42 -4.54 -3.29 3.09
C HIS A 42 -3.44 -2.38 3.66
N ASN A 43 -2.81 -1.63 2.79
CA ASN A 43 -1.93 -0.53 3.14
C ASN A 43 -2.66 0.79 2.83
N GLY A 44 -3.06 1.51 3.86
CA GLY A 44 -3.83 2.74 3.69
C GLY A 44 -4.77 3.03 4.85
N ASN A 45 -5.71 3.93 4.59
CA ASN A 45 -6.74 4.32 5.55
C ASN A 45 -8.02 4.77 4.83
N LEU A 46 -9.17 4.25 5.27
CA LEU A 46 -10.47 4.60 4.72
C LEU A 46 -11.12 5.72 5.53
N THR A 47 -11.41 6.81 4.87
CA THR A 47 -12.05 7.98 5.49
C THR A 47 -13.52 7.76 5.85
N ASN A 48 -14.19 6.82 5.18
CA ASN A 48 -15.60 6.49 5.42
C ASN A 48 -15.82 5.15 6.14
N ALA A 49 -14.76 4.51 6.67
CA ALA A 49 -14.86 3.19 7.32
C ALA A 49 -15.87 3.17 8.47
N ILE A 50 -15.87 4.17 9.33
CA ILE A 50 -16.78 4.25 10.49
C ILE A 50 -18.25 4.31 10.02
N LYS A 51 -18.54 5.12 9.00
CA LYS A 51 -19.90 5.24 8.43
C LYS A 51 -20.37 3.92 7.81
N LEU A 52 -19.51 3.29 7.03
CA LEU A 52 -19.81 1.99 6.41
C LEU A 52 -20.01 0.90 7.46
N ARG A 53 -19.14 0.86 8.47
CA ARG A 53 -19.24 -0.09 9.59
C ARG A 53 -20.57 0.07 10.32
N LYS A 54 -20.95 1.30 10.71
CA LYS A 54 -22.21 1.58 11.40
C LYS A 54 -23.40 1.04 10.59
N LYS A 55 -23.47 1.40 9.32
CA LYS A 55 -24.52 0.91 8.40
C LYS A 55 -24.57 -0.63 8.36
N MET A 56 -23.43 -1.30 8.21
CA MET A 56 -23.40 -2.76 8.13
C MET A 56 -23.79 -3.44 9.45
N VAL A 57 -23.48 -2.84 10.60
CA VAL A 57 -23.91 -3.33 11.92
C VAL A 57 -25.44 -3.20 12.07
N GLU A 58 -26.02 -2.06 11.67
CA GLU A 58 -27.47 -1.87 11.63
C GLU A 58 -28.16 -2.89 10.72
N GLU A 59 -27.49 -3.35 9.68
CA GLU A 59 -27.94 -4.40 8.76
C GLU A 59 -27.58 -5.84 9.23
N GLY A 60 -27.13 -5.99 10.48
CA GLY A 60 -26.86 -7.30 11.12
C GLY A 60 -25.47 -7.86 10.91
N SER A 61 -24.51 -7.11 10.38
CA SER A 61 -23.12 -7.58 10.27
C SER A 61 -22.41 -7.55 11.61
N ILE A 62 -21.68 -8.61 11.92
CA ILE A 62 -20.83 -8.71 13.13
C ILE A 62 -19.41 -8.37 12.74
N PHE A 63 -18.74 -7.52 13.53
CA PHE A 63 -17.34 -7.16 13.38
C PHE A 63 -16.51 -7.67 14.55
N TYR A 64 -15.33 -8.17 14.26
CA TYR A 64 -14.42 -8.74 15.25
C TYR A 64 -13.21 -7.87 15.56
N THR A 65 -12.91 -6.92 14.67
CA THR A 65 -11.70 -6.07 14.74
C THR A 65 -12.09 -4.59 14.76
N THR A 66 -11.12 -3.73 15.03
CA THR A 66 -11.27 -2.27 14.90
C THR A 66 -10.65 -1.74 13.61
N SER A 67 -10.10 -2.63 12.76
CA SER A 67 -9.48 -2.26 11.50
C SER A 67 -10.53 -1.90 10.44
N ASP A 68 -10.22 -0.89 9.64
CA ASP A 68 -11.00 -0.51 8.46
C ASP A 68 -10.95 -1.58 7.35
N THR A 69 -9.91 -2.40 7.32
CA THR A 69 -9.77 -3.52 6.38
C THR A 69 -10.89 -4.54 6.53
N GLU A 70 -11.40 -4.79 7.73
CA GLU A 70 -12.56 -5.68 7.93
C GLU A 70 -13.81 -5.16 7.19
N THR A 71 -13.96 -3.85 7.08
CA THR A 71 -15.03 -3.23 6.28
C THR A 71 -14.93 -3.63 4.82
N ILE A 72 -13.71 -3.64 4.25
CA ILE A 72 -13.48 -4.08 2.86
C ILE A 72 -13.87 -5.55 2.69
N VAL A 73 -13.42 -6.43 3.58
CA VAL A 73 -13.74 -7.85 3.56
C VAL A 73 -15.26 -8.08 3.59
N LYS A 74 -15.97 -7.35 4.47
CA LYS A 74 -17.44 -7.44 4.56
C LYS A 74 -18.15 -6.96 3.29
N LEU A 75 -17.67 -5.88 2.68
CA LEU A 75 -18.23 -5.37 1.42
C LEU A 75 -18.05 -6.38 0.28
N ILE A 76 -16.88 -7.01 0.16
CA ILE A 76 -16.61 -8.05 -0.84
C ILE A 76 -17.53 -9.25 -0.60
N ALA A 77 -17.66 -9.70 0.66
CA ALA A 77 -18.50 -10.85 1.02
C ALA A 77 -20.00 -10.61 0.74
N ARG A 78 -20.48 -9.38 0.91
CA ARG A 78 -21.88 -8.96 0.73
C ARG A 78 -22.26 -8.68 -0.72
N SER A 79 -21.29 -8.48 -1.61
CA SER A 79 -21.57 -8.23 -3.02
C SER A 79 -22.31 -9.41 -3.65
N LYS A 80 -23.35 -9.11 -4.42
CA LYS A 80 -24.18 -10.08 -5.13
C LYS A 80 -23.60 -10.49 -6.50
N ARG A 81 -22.43 -9.96 -6.86
CA ARG A 81 -21.76 -10.32 -8.12
C ARG A 81 -21.33 -11.78 -8.10
N SER A 82 -21.34 -12.42 -9.24
CA SER A 82 -20.94 -13.83 -9.38
C SER A 82 -19.42 -14.01 -9.36
N LYS A 83 -18.69 -13.12 -10.07
CA LYS A 83 -17.22 -13.18 -10.19
C LYS A 83 -16.55 -12.45 -9.05
N THR A 84 -15.50 -13.02 -8.45
CA THR A 84 -14.76 -12.42 -7.32
C THR A 84 -14.17 -11.06 -7.67
N VAL A 85 -13.59 -10.89 -8.85
CA VAL A 85 -13.08 -9.60 -9.31
C VAL A 85 -14.17 -8.52 -9.33
N ALA A 86 -15.38 -8.87 -9.81
CA ALA A 86 -16.53 -7.95 -9.81
C ALA A 86 -17.00 -7.61 -8.39
N ARG A 87 -16.88 -8.54 -7.42
CA ARG A 87 -17.17 -8.29 -5.99
C ARG A 87 -16.17 -7.31 -5.39
N VAL A 88 -14.89 -7.46 -5.72
CA VAL A 88 -13.85 -6.53 -5.30
C VAL A 88 -14.14 -5.14 -5.86
N ILE A 89 -14.41 -5.02 -7.17
CA ILE A 89 -14.77 -3.74 -7.81
C ILE A 89 -15.98 -3.10 -7.12
N ASP A 90 -17.03 -3.87 -6.85
CA ASP A 90 -18.28 -3.44 -6.19
C ASP A 90 -17.99 -2.88 -4.77
N ALA A 91 -17.07 -3.52 -4.03
CA ALA A 91 -16.62 -3.05 -2.73
C ALA A 91 -15.80 -1.75 -2.85
N LEU A 92 -14.89 -1.67 -3.83
CA LEU A 92 -14.03 -0.51 -4.03
C LEU A 92 -14.80 0.75 -4.44
N PHE A 93 -15.93 0.63 -5.10
CA PHE A 93 -16.82 1.77 -5.38
C PHE A 93 -17.47 2.37 -4.13
N GLN A 94 -17.53 1.62 -3.04
CA GLN A 94 -18.19 2.06 -1.81
C GLN A 94 -17.20 2.69 -0.80
N ILE A 95 -15.92 2.38 -0.90
CA ILE A 95 -14.90 2.90 0.01
C ILE A 95 -14.32 4.23 -0.47
N GLN A 96 -13.87 5.04 0.48
CA GLN A 96 -13.20 6.32 0.26
C GLN A 96 -11.92 6.39 1.09
N GLY A 97 -10.87 6.97 0.53
CA GLY A 97 -9.57 7.13 1.18
C GLY A 97 -8.43 6.65 0.30
N GLY A 98 -7.22 6.61 0.86
CA GLY A 98 -6.04 6.07 0.20
C GLY A 98 -5.89 4.59 0.50
N TYR A 99 -5.67 3.78 -0.54
CA TYR A 99 -5.45 2.36 -0.36
C TYR A 99 -4.56 1.74 -1.43
N ALA A 100 -3.73 0.81 -1.01
CA ALA A 100 -3.16 -0.24 -1.84
C ALA A 100 -3.59 -1.59 -1.25
N LEU A 101 -4.27 -2.39 -2.03
CA LEU A 101 -4.87 -3.65 -1.61
C LEU A 101 -4.27 -4.82 -2.34
N VAL A 102 -4.09 -5.93 -1.63
CA VAL A 102 -3.89 -7.25 -2.23
C VAL A 102 -4.96 -8.18 -1.71
N VAL A 103 -5.67 -8.82 -2.64
CA VAL A 103 -6.72 -9.80 -2.33
C VAL A 103 -6.32 -11.13 -2.94
N LEU A 104 -6.29 -12.16 -2.11
CA LEU A 104 -5.99 -13.53 -2.53
C LEU A 104 -7.23 -14.41 -2.40
N THR A 105 -7.50 -15.15 -3.44
CA THR A 105 -8.47 -16.25 -3.46
C THR A 105 -7.75 -17.56 -3.75
N GLN A 106 -8.49 -18.65 -3.91
CA GLN A 106 -7.89 -19.94 -4.25
C GLN A 106 -7.07 -19.90 -5.56
N ASN A 107 -7.49 -19.10 -6.55
CA ASN A 107 -6.91 -19.14 -7.90
C ASN A 107 -6.48 -17.77 -8.44
N ILE A 108 -6.86 -16.68 -7.78
CA ILE A 108 -6.63 -15.31 -8.28
C ILE A 108 -5.93 -14.48 -7.22
N LEU A 109 -4.86 -13.78 -7.62
CA LEU A 109 -4.27 -12.69 -6.86
C LEU A 109 -4.70 -11.37 -7.51
N ILE A 110 -5.31 -10.49 -6.70
CA ILE A 110 -5.80 -9.19 -7.15
C ILE A 110 -5.00 -8.11 -6.43
N GLY A 111 -4.48 -7.15 -7.17
CA GLY A 111 -3.93 -5.90 -6.65
C GLY A 111 -4.84 -4.74 -7.01
N ALA A 112 -5.06 -3.78 -6.12
CA ALA A 112 -5.82 -2.58 -6.42
C ALA A 112 -5.20 -1.34 -5.79
N ARG A 113 -5.09 -0.26 -6.56
CA ARG A 113 -4.60 1.03 -6.10
C ARG A 113 -5.74 2.06 -6.13
N ASP A 114 -5.79 2.92 -5.12
CA ASP A 114 -6.83 3.94 -5.01
C ASP A 114 -6.86 4.90 -6.24
N PRO A 115 -8.03 5.51 -6.57
CA PRO A 115 -8.17 6.35 -7.76
C PRO A 115 -7.31 7.62 -7.77
N PHE A 116 -6.78 8.05 -6.64
CA PHE A 116 -5.87 9.19 -6.54
C PHE A 116 -4.39 8.78 -6.51
N GLY A 117 -4.11 7.47 -6.37
CA GLY A 117 -2.76 6.94 -6.27
C GLY A 117 -2.04 7.40 -4.99
N ILE A 118 -2.79 7.53 -3.88
CA ILE A 118 -2.26 7.99 -2.58
C ILE A 118 -1.22 7.02 -2.05
N ARG A 119 -1.56 5.70 -2.05
CA ARG A 119 -0.64 4.66 -1.60
C ARG A 119 0.05 3.98 -2.77
N PRO A 120 1.35 3.66 -2.64
CA PRO A 120 2.09 2.99 -3.70
C PRO A 120 1.72 1.51 -3.81
N LEU A 121 1.78 0.99 -5.02
CA LEU A 121 1.70 -0.43 -5.34
C LEU A 121 2.46 -0.66 -6.65
N VAL A 122 3.38 -1.62 -6.65
CA VAL A 122 4.24 -1.92 -7.79
C VAL A 122 4.08 -3.36 -8.25
N ILE A 123 4.37 -3.58 -9.53
CA ILE A 123 4.38 -4.90 -10.16
C ILE A 123 5.81 -5.29 -10.49
N GLY A 124 6.19 -6.47 -10.06
CA GLY A 124 7.44 -7.11 -10.43
C GLY A 124 7.24 -8.50 -11.03
N LYS A 125 8.32 -9.06 -11.53
CA LYS A 125 8.36 -10.41 -12.07
C LYS A 125 9.55 -11.17 -11.51
N LEU A 126 9.29 -12.28 -10.83
CA LEU A 126 10.30 -13.22 -10.37
C LEU A 126 10.20 -14.50 -11.20
N LYS A 127 11.19 -14.72 -12.09
CA LYS A 127 11.13 -15.80 -13.09
C LYS A 127 9.85 -15.70 -13.94
N SER A 128 8.96 -16.69 -13.85
CA SER A 128 7.66 -16.70 -14.56
C SER A 128 6.50 -16.10 -13.74
N SER A 129 6.71 -15.81 -12.45
CA SER A 129 5.65 -15.38 -11.52
C SER A 129 5.59 -13.87 -11.38
N TYR A 130 4.39 -13.30 -11.28
CA TYR A 130 4.19 -11.91 -10.93
C TYR A 130 4.23 -11.69 -9.41
N VAL A 131 4.73 -10.56 -9.02
CA VAL A 131 4.82 -10.10 -7.63
C VAL A 131 4.17 -8.72 -7.52
N LEU A 132 3.36 -8.52 -6.49
CA LEU A 132 2.82 -7.21 -6.11
C LEU A 132 3.48 -6.81 -4.78
N ALA A 133 4.00 -5.59 -4.71
CA ALA A 133 4.63 -5.07 -3.51
C ALA A 133 4.26 -3.59 -3.30
N SER A 134 4.39 -3.10 -2.07
CA SER A 134 4.20 -1.69 -1.77
C SER A 134 5.36 -0.84 -2.30
N GLU A 135 6.58 -1.41 -2.35
CA GLU A 135 7.82 -0.69 -2.65
C GLU A 135 8.72 -1.49 -3.59
N THR A 136 9.53 -0.79 -4.39
CA THR A 136 10.49 -1.41 -5.32
C THR A 136 11.59 -2.16 -4.59
N CYS A 137 12.06 -1.67 -3.44
CA CYS A 137 13.07 -2.34 -2.63
C CYS A 137 12.68 -3.77 -2.22
N ALA A 138 11.37 -4.05 -2.05
CA ALA A 138 10.89 -5.39 -1.76
C ALA A 138 11.11 -6.35 -2.96
N LEU A 139 11.05 -5.83 -4.19
CA LEU A 139 11.36 -6.60 -5.40
C LEU A 139 12.85 -6.89 -5.48
N ASP A 140 13.70 -5.91 -5.17
CA ASP A 140 15.16 -6.04 -5.21
C ASP A 140 15.65 -7.09 -4.21
N ILE A 141 15.12 -7.10 -2.98
CA ILE A 141 15.47 -8.08 -1.93
C ILE A 141 15.25 -9.54 -2.40
N ILE A 142 14.19 -9.78 -3.16
CA ILE A 142 13.87 -11.13 -3.65
C ILE A 142 14.43 -11.42 -5.04
N GLY A 143 15.13 -10.47 -5.66
CA GLY A 143 15.66 -10.58 -7.03
C GLY A 143 14.57 -10.57 -8.11
N ALA A 144 13.43 -9.93 -7.85
CA ALA A 144 12.38 -9.75 -8.83
C ALA A 144 12.62 -8.50 -9.68
N LYS A 145 12.39 -8.62 -10.99
CA LYS A 145 12.51 -7.48 -11.90
C LYS A 145 11.28 -6.59 -11.78
N TYR A 146 11.49 -5.30 -11.49
CA TYR A 146 10.45 -4.28 -11.56
C TYR A 146 9.89 -4.17 -12.99
N ILE A 147 8.57 -4.08 -13.12
CA ILE A 147 7.88 -3.89 -14.40
C ILE A 147 7.37 -2.46 -14.48
N ARG A 148 6.48 -2.07 -13.55
CA ARG A 148 5.89 -0.75 -13.47
C ARG A 148 5.11 -0.55 -12.16
N ASP A 149 4.73 0.66 -11.89
CA ASP A 149 3.71 0.97 -10.89
C ASP A 149 2.33 0.48 -11.34
N VAL A 150 1.47 0.12 -10.37
CA VAL A 150 0.03 0.03 -10.60
C VAL A 150 -0.49 1.46 -10.73
N GLU A 151 -1.22 1.75 -11.80
CA GLU A 151 -1.75 3.08 -12.03
C GLU A 151 -2.85 3.44 -11.01
N ASN A 152 -3.13 4.71 -10.84
CA ASN A 152 -4.20 5.16 -9.97
C ASN A 152 -5.57 4.68 -10.47
N GLY A 153 -6.34 4.05 -9.58
CA GLY A 153 -7.63 3.44 -9.90
C GLY A 153 -7.54 2.14 -10.71
N GLU A 154 -6.34 1.59 -10.88
CA GLU A 154 -6.14 0.32 -11.58
C GLU A 154 -6.30 -0.87 -10.66
N ILE A 155 -6.87 -1.93 -11.21
CA ILE A 155 -6.99 -3.25 -10.59
C ILE A 155 -6.23 -4.25 -11.45
N ILE A 156 -5.30 -4.95 -10.85
CA ILE A 156 -4.50 -6.02 -11.46
C ILE A 156 -5.09 -7.35 -11.04
N CYS A 157 -5.34 -8.22 -12.01
CA CYS A 157 -5.76 -9.60 -11.77
C CYS A 157 -4.69 -10.54 -12.31
N ILE A 158 -4.19 -11.42 -11.45
CA ILE A 158 -3.20 -12.45 -11.80
C ILE A 158 -3.86 -13.81 -11.61
N GLU A 159 -4.09 -14.49 -12.71
CA GLU A 159 -4.72 -15.82 -12.75
C GLU A 159 -4.00 -16.68 -13.80
N ASN A 160 -3.69 -17.93 -13.45
CA ASN A 160 -3.01 -18.89 -14.35
C ASN A 160 -1.72 -18.33 -15.02
N GLY A 161 -0.95 -17.52 -14.30
CA GLY A 161 0.28 -16.87 -14.79
C GLY A 161 0.06 -15.72 -15.77
N LYS A 162 -1.19 -15.32 -16.03
CA LYS A 162 -1.54 -14.16 -16.84
C LYS A 162 -1.88 -12.97 -15.95
N LEU A 163 -1.48 -11.80 -16.38
CA LEU A 163 -1.81 -10.53 -15.73
C LEU A 163 -2.79 -9.76 -16.63
N GLU A 164 -3.90 -9.37 -16.05
CA GLU A 164 -4.91 -8.51 -16.68
C GLU A 164 -5.05 -7.22 -15.88
N SER A 165 -5.23 -6.10 -16.58
CA SER A 165 -5.43 -4.77 -16.02
C SER A 165 -6.87 -4.32 -16.28
N ILE A 166 -7.54 -3.81 -15.23
CA ILE A 166 -8.90 -3.30 -15.29
C ILE A 166 -8.89 -1.89 -14.68
N LYS A 167 -9.48 -0.92 -15.37
CA LYS A 167 -9.61 0.47 -14.91
C LYS A 167 -11.08 0.86 -14.78
N PRO A 168 -11.77 0.44 -13.70
CA PRO A 168 -13.21 0.66 -13.55
C PRO A 168 -13.56 2.08 -13.11
N PHE A 169 -12.59 2.84 -12.59
CA PHE A 169 -12.83 4.18 -12.06
C PHE A 169 -12.58 5.26 -13.10
N PRO A 170 -13.30 6.39 -13.05
CA PRO A 170 -12.95 7.55 -13.83
C PRO A 170 -11.56 8.06 -13.42
N GLN A 171 -10.80 8.52 -14.39
CA GLN A 171 -9.46 9.05 -14.15
C GLN A 171 -9.50 10.24 -13.20
N LYS A 172 -8.66 10.22 -12.16
CA LYS A 172 -8.50 11.30 -11.17
C LYS A 172 -7.10 11.89 -11.24
N LYS A 173 -6.96 13.13 -10.80
CA LYS A 173 -5.65 13.77 -10.64
C LYS A 173 -4.87 13.01 -9.57
N ILE A 174 -3.62 12.64 -9.87
CA ILE A 174 -2.71 11.95 -8.95
C ILE A 174 -2.45 12.84 -7.72
N ARG A 175 -2.51 12.24 -6.53
CA ARG A 175 -2.26 12.89 -5.24
C ARG A 175 -1.47 11.93 -4.34
N PRO A 176 -0.18 11.69 -4.63
CA PRO A 176 0.63 10.78 -3.84
C PRO A 176 0.77 11.30 -2.41
N CYS A 177 0.87 10.37 -1.47
CA CYS A 177 1.10 10.71 -0.07
C CYS A 177 2.52 11.29 0.08
N VAL A 178 2.64 12.53 0.53
CA VAL A 178 3.95 13.17 0.75
C VAL A 178 4.80 12.42 1.77
N PHE A 179 4.19 11.75 2.74
CA PHE A 179 4.90 10.95 3.74
C PHE A 179 5.64 9.74 3.16
N GLU A 180 5.30 9.27 1.96
CA GLU A 180 6.10 8.25 1.27
C GLU A 180 7.50 8.77 0.95
N TYR A 181 7.61 10.03 0.55
CA TYR A 181 8.88 10.69 0.23
C TYR A 181 9.66 11.04 1.48
N ILE A 182 8.98 11.52 2.52
CA ILE A 182 9.61 12.03 3.75
C ILE A 182 10.04 10.89 4.68
N TYR A 183 9.17 9.88 4.87
CA TYR A 183 9.35 8.92 5.98
C TYR A 183 9.02 7.47 5.66
N PHE A 184 7.88 7.16 5.01
CA PHE A 184 7.38 5.79 4.95
C PHE A 184 8.23 4.86 4.09
N SER A 185 8.62 5.30 2.89
CA SER A 185 9.39 4.48 1.98
C SER A 185 10.83 4.31 2.44
N ARG A 186 11.40 3.14 2.17
CA ARG A 186 12.84 2.93 2.39
C ARG A 186 13.64 3.88 1.49
N PRO A 187 14.84 4.31 1.92
CA PRO A 187 15.67 5.22 1.13
C PRO A 187 15.99 4.73 -0.29
N ASP A 188 16.13 3.42 -0.46
CA ASP A 188 16.44 2.75 -1.73
C ASP A 188 15.21 2.50 -2.62
N SER A 189 13.99 2.77 -2.15
CA SER A 189 12.77 2.63 -2.94
C SER A 189 12.65 3.73 -4.00
N ILE A 190 12.23 3.34 -5.21
CA ILE A 190 12.02 4.27 -6.32
C ILE A 190 10.59 4.81 -6.28
N LEU A 191 10.46 6.13 -6.27
CA LEU A 191 9.21 6.88 -6.26
C LEU A 191 9.24 7.87 -7.44
N GLY A 192 8.37 7.70 -8.42
CA GLY A 192 8.29 8.62 -9.57
C GLY A 192 9.61 8.77 -10.34
N GLY A 193 10.41 7.71 -10.39
CA GLY A 193 11.67 7.66 -11.16
C GLY A 193 12.93 8.07 -10.41
N LYS A 194 12.84 8.46 -9.13
CA LYS A 194 13.99 8.76 -8.26
C LYS A 194 13.89 7.94 -6.98
N THR A 195 15.01 7.74 -6.31
CA THR A 195 15.02 7.08 -4.99
C THR A 195 14.43 8.00 -3.91
N ALA A 196 13.84 7.42 -2.88
CA ALA A 196 13.39 8.18 -1.72
C ALA A 196 14.58 8.94 -1.07
N TYR A 197 15.78 8.36 -1.14
CA TYR A 197 17.04 9.01 -0.71
C TYR A 197 17.27 10.34 -1.44
N GLU A 198 17.18 10.35 -2.79
CA GLU A 198 17.40 11.58 -3.57
C GLU A 198 16.38 12.67 -3.23
N TYR A 199 15.11 12.32 -3.01
CA TYR A 199 14.11 13.29 -2.57
C TYR A 199 14.45 13.87 -1.20
N ARG A 200 14.86 13.04 -0.25
CA ARG A 200 15.20 13.46 1.11
C ARG A 200 16.45 14.33 1.14
N LYS A 201 17.47 13.98 0.34
CA LYS A 201 18.65 14.82 0.14
C LYS A 201 18.25 16.21 -0.38
N ASN A 202 17.42 16.27 -1.42
CA ASN A 202 16.96 17.53 -1.97
C ASN A 202 16.14 18.36 -0.96
N PHE A 203 15.34 17.72 -0.10
CA PHE A 203 14.63 18.42 0.98
C PHE A 203 15.61 19.04 1.99
N GLY A 204 16.67 18.32 2.36
CA GLY A 204 17.73 18.86 3.21
C GLY A 204 18.41 20.06 2.60
N ALA A 205 18.79 19.97 1.32
CA ALA A 205 19.42 21.08 0.60
C ALA A 205 18.51 22.32 0.48
N GLU A 206 17.19 22.13 0.24
CA GLU A 206 16.26 23.27 0.26
C GLU A 206 16.08 23.86 1.66
N LEU A 207 16.02 23.02 2.71
CA LEU A 207 15.95 23.49 4.09
C LEU A 207 17.16 24.36 4.46
N ALA A 208 18.37 23.95 4.09
CA ALA A 208 19.60 24.72 4.34
C ALA A 208 19.60 26.08 3.63
N LYS A 209 18.95 26.21 2.47
CA LYS A 209 18.78 27.50 1.77
C LYS A 209 17.77 28.42 2.46
N GLU A 210 16.71 27.83 3.05
CA GLU A 210 15.66 28.59 3.75
C GLU A 210 16.15 29.09 5.12
N GLU A 211 16.87 28.25 5.86
CA GLU A 211 17.33 28.50 7.22
C GLU A 211 18.87 28.77 7.22
N LYS A 212 19.25 30.04 7.22
CA LYS A 212 20.64 30.46 7.29
C LYS A 212 21.11 30.52 8.75
N ILE A 213 21.37 29.37 9.34
CA ILE A 213 21.89 29.25 10.70
C ILE A 213 23.39 28.94 10.61
N GLU A 214 24.22 29.82 11.16
CA GLU A 214 25.64 29.51 11.35
C GLU A 214 25.79 28.48 12.48
N ALA A 215 26.32 27.33 12.18
CA ALA A 215 26.53 26.25 13.14
C ALA A 215 27.85 25.52 12.87
N ASP A 216 28.58 25.20 13.95
CA ASP A 216 29.84 24.42 13.86
C ASP A 216 29.53 22.92 13.63
N LEU A 217 28.34 22.47 13.92
CA LEU A 217 27.93 21.06 13.81
C LEU A 217 26.43 20.94 13.65
N VAL A 218 26.01 20.11 12.69
CA VAL A 218 24.62 19.71 12.53
C VAL A 218 24.44 18.27 13.00
N VAL A 219 23.55 18.03 13.96
CA VAL A 219 23.31 16.73 14.54
C VAL A 219 21.85 16.31 14.27
N PRO A 220 21.61 15.27 13.46
CA PRO A 220 20.27 14.77 13.24
C PRO A 220 19.74 14.05 14.48
N VAL A 221 18.44 14.15 14.73
CA VAL A 221 17.76 13.38 15.78
C VAL A 221 17.22 12.07 15.20
N PRO A 222 17.73 10.89 15.64
CA PRO A 222 17.13 9.60 15.28
C PRO A 222 15.70 9.51 15.88
N ASP A 223 14.81 8.83 15.31
CA ASP A 223 14.44 8.21 14.08
C ASP A 223 13.82 9.15 13.02
N SER A 224 14.14 10.41 13.05
CA SER A 224 13.90 11.30 11.91
C SER A 224 14.81 10.87 10.76
N CYS A 225 14.48 11.21 9.53
CA CYS A 225 15.31 10.83 8.39
C CYS A 225 16.71 11.49 8.48
N LEU A 226 17.72 10.69 8.82
CA LEU A 226 19.12 11.15 8.98
C LEU A 226 19.66 11.86 7.74
N LEU A 227 19.30 11.38 6.54
CA LEU A 227 19.74 11.94 5.26
C LEU A 227 19.19 13.34 4.98
N TYR A 228 18.04 13.63 5.49
CA TYR A 228 17.32 14.87 5.33
C TYR A 228 17.92 16.01 6.16
N THR A 229 18.59 15.68 7.26
CA THR A 229 19.17 16.65 8.20
C THR A 229 20.68 16.74 8.14
N SER A 230 21.41 15.66 7.81
CA SER A 230 22.88 15.66 7.77
C SER A 230 23.46 16.12 6.43
N ASP A 231 22.84 15.78 5.30
CA ASP A 231 23.33 16.21 3.97
C ASP A 231 23.20 17.73 3.74
N ALA A 232 22.35 18.42 4.52
CA ALA A 232 22.27 19.88 4.48
C ALA A 232 23.55 20.56 4.97
N ALA A 233 24.34 19.90 5.82
CA ALA A 233 25.62 20.45 6.33
C ALA A 233 26.78 20.23 5.34
N ASP A 234 26.77 19.15 4.56
CA ASP A 234 27.88 18.82 3.65
C ASP A 234 27.90 19.67 2.37
N GLU A 235 26.79 20.33 2.00
CA GLU A 235 26.74 21.21 0.82
C GLU A 235 27.20 22.64 1.08
N GLU A 236 27.31 23.10 2.34
CA GLU A 236 27.86 24.40 2.67
C GLU A 236 29.38 24.43 2.60
N ASP A 237 30.10 23.30 2.77
CA ASP A 237 31.54 23.20 2.69
C ASP A 237 32.08 23.12 1.24
N SER A 238 31.24 23.18 0.21
CA SER A 238 31.63 23.03 -1.20
C SER A 238 31.45 24.31 -2.05
N VAL A 239 31.47 25.49 -1.43
CA VAL A 239 31.47 26.81 -2.12
C VAL A 239 32.75 27.56 -1.90
#